data_1f4bc4cb494f191efa8469dceb1128bc
#
_entry.id   1f4bc4cb494f191efa8469dceb1128bc
#
_cell.length_a   1.000
_cell.length_b   1.000
_cell.length_c   1.000
_cell.angle_alpha   90.00
_cell.angle_beta   90.00
_cell.angle_gamma   90.00
#
_symmetry.space_group_name_H-M   'P 1'
#
loop_
_entity.id
_entity.type
_entity.pdbx_description
1 polymer ?
#
loop_
_entity_poly.entity_id
_entity_poly.type
_entity_poly.pdbx_seq_one_letter_code
_entity_poly.pdbx_strand_id
1 'polypeptide(L)'
;VTPEFKKAVAEVAESQWHPVTKKVQGREVDTGKQWAEVCFVPNAIGHSKNGPGYRYLATRELMQEQLTLAGMGEDKQYSFPTMPMEKNRYKVFGIVTNMDWEGNELVQWLYKRCGKSEEAHSVMKEDLAGGKLPSNNFGENAAWWWIMILALNLNAAMKRLVLGQSWIPKRMKAIRFTLINLSAQVMDHARH
;
A
#
# COMPACT_ATOMS: atom_id res chain seq x y z
N VAL A 1 -9.62 -8.19 -9.14
CA VAL A 1 -9.19 -9.24 -10.08
C VAL A 1 -10.35 -9.54 -11.00
N THR A 2 -10.17 -9.32 -12.31
CA THR A 2 -11.22 -9.55 -13.33
C THR A 2 -11.43 -11.04 -13.58
N PRO A 3 -12.61 -11.46 -14.08
CA PRO A 3 -12.84 -12.87 -14.43
C PRO A 3 -11.85 -13.42 -15.47
N GLU A 4 -11.45 -12.58 -16.43
CA GLU A 4 -10.47 -12.93 -17.48
C GLU A 4 -9.09 -13.21 -16.88
N PHE A 5 -8.64 -12.36 -15.94
CA PHE A 5 -7.37 -12.57 -15.24
C PHE A 5 -7.41 -13.85 -14.38
N LYS A 6 -8.54 -14.14 -13.74
CA LYS A 6 -8.71 -15.41 -12.99
C LYS A 6 -8.55 -16.62 -13.89
N LYS A 7 -9.07 -16.58 -15.12
CA LYS A 7 -8.88 -17.68 -16.08
C LYS A 7 -7.40 -17.86 -16.42
N ALA A 8 -6.70 -16.77 -16.74
CA ALA A 8 -5.27 -16.82 -17.02
C ALA A 8 -4.45 -17.34 -15.84
N VAL A 9 -4.83 -16.98 -14.60
CA VAL A 9 -4.19 -17.52 -13.38
C VAL A 9 -4.44 -19.02 -13.21
N ALA A 10 -5.62 -19.52 -13.62
CA ALA A 10 -5.96 -20.95 -13.57
C ALA A 10 -5.12 -21.80 -14.54
N GLU A 11 -4.62 -21.19 -15.61
CA GLU A 11 -3.78 -21.84 -16.63
C GLU A 11 -2.30 -21.94 -16.21
N VAL A 12 -1.89 -21.24 -15.15
CA VAL A 12 -0.52 -21.28 -14.63
C VAL A 12 -0.25 -22.64 -14.02
N ALA A 13 0.75 -23.34 -14.56
CA ALA A 13 1.13 -24.67 -14.07
C ALA A 13 1.65 -24.59 -12.61
N GLU A 14 1.40 -25.64 -11.82
CA GLU A 14 1.80 -25.68 -10.42
C GLU A 14 3.32 -25.49 -10.22
N SER A 15 4.12 -25.97 -11.16
CA SER A 15 5.58 -25.82 -11.18
C SER A 15 6.07 -24.37 -11.38
N GLN A 16 5.22 -23.46 -11.83
CA GLN A 16 5.53 -22.05 -12.07
C GLN A 16 5.25 -21.16 -10.85
N TRP A 17 4.67 -21.73 -9.79
CA TRP A 17 4.45 -21.02 -8.55
C TRP A 17 5.69 -21.06 -7.66
N HIS A 18 6.22 -19.89 -7.34
CA HIS A 18 7.40 -19.69 -6.52
C HIS A 18 7.01 -19.18 -5.13
N PRO A 19 7.69 -19.59 -4.06
CA PRO A 19 7.41 -19.08 -2.72
C PRO A 19 7.79 -17.59 -2.62
N VAL A 20 6.99 -16.83 -1.88
CA VAL A 20 7.33 -15.46 -1.48
C VAL A 20 8.09 -15.55 -0.17
N THR A 21 9.40 -15.27 -0.21
CA THR A 21 10.27 -15.27 0.97
C THR A 21 10.54 -13.86 1.46
N LYS A 22 10.78 -13.68 2.73
CA LYS A 22 11.23 -12.42 3.34
C LYS A 22 12.50 -12.63 4.16
N LYS A 23 13.40 -11.65 4.16
CA LYS A 23 14.59 -11.70 5.03
C LYS A 23 14.23 -11.19 6.43
N VAL A 24 14.38 -12.06 7.43
CA VAL A 24 14.22 -11.75 8.85
C VAL A 24 15.54 -12.08 9.55
N GLN A 25 16.19 -11.10 10.14
CA GLN A 25 17.50 -11.26 10.80
C GLN A 25 18.55 -11.98 9.93
N GLY A 26 18.56 -11.68 8.63
CA GLY A 26 19.52 -12.28 7.67
C GLY A 26 19.15 -13.67 7.14
N ARG A 27 18.06 -14.28 7.62
CA ARG A 27 17.55 -15.58 7.14
C ARG A 27 16.33 -15.36 6.24
N GLU A 28 16.24 -16.16 5.19
CA GLU A 28 15.04 -16.22 4.35
C GLU A 28 13.98 -17.07 5.05
N VAL A 29 12.80 -16.47 5.19
CA VAL A 29 11.62 -17.11 5.80
C VAL A 29 10.50 -17.11 4.78
N ASP A 30 9.88 -18.25 4.55
CA ASP A 30 8.69 -18.38 3.72
C ASP A 30 7.51 -17.65 4.38
N THR A 31 6.75 -16.90 3.59
CA THR A 31 5.57 -16.17 4.05
C THR A 31 4.28 -16.97 3.94
N GLY A 32 4.31 -18.20 3.42
CA GLY A 32 3.13 -19.00 3.09
C GLY A 32 2.37 -18.49 1.85
N LYS A 33 2.94 -17.54 1.13
CA LYS A 33 2.40 -17.00 -0.13
C LYS A 33 3.25 -17.46 -1.29
N GLN A 34 2.64 -17.54 -2.46
CA GLN A 34 3.31 -17.89 -3.70
C GLN A 34 3.04 -16.81 -4.75
N TRP A 35 3.96 -16.65 -5.69
CA TRP A 35 3.81 -15.78 -6.84
C TRP A 35 4.12 -16.53 -8.13
N ALA A 36 3.52 -16.09 -9.23
CA ALA A 36 3.82 -16.58 -10.56
C ALA A 36 3.62 -15.47 -11.59
N GLU A 37 4.36 -15.57 -12.71
CA GLU A 37 4.05 -14.74 -13.87
C GLU A 37 2.83 -15.29 -14.60
N VAL A 38 1.96 -14.37 -15.07
CA VAL A 38 0.73 -14.72 -15.75
C VAL A 38 0.78 -14.18 -17.17
N CYS A 39 0.65 -15.05 -18.14
CA CYS A 39 0.50 -14.63 -19.53
C CYS A 39 -0.91 -14.05 -19.75
N PHE A 40 -1.02 -12.72 -19.58
CA PHE A 40 -2.29 -12.02 -19.66
C PHE A 40 -2.16 -10.70 -20.42
N VAL A 41 -3.06 -10.44 -21.33
CA VAL A 41 -3.21 -9.14 -22.00
C VAL A 41 -4.67 -8.71 -21.86
N PRO A 42 -4.95 -7.59 -21.18
CA PRO A 42 -6.32 -7.09 -21.07
C PRO A 42 -6.87 -6.73 -22.45
N ASN A 43 -8.14 -7.05 -22.71
CA ASN A 43 -8.80 -6.74 -23.98
C ASN A 43 -8.74 -5.25 -24.34
N ALA A 44 -8.83 -4.36 -23.36
CA ALA A 44 -8.74 -2.91 -23.55
C ALA A 44 -7.36 -2.44 -24.07
N ILE A 45 -6.29 -3.20 -23.77
CA ILE A 45 -4.89 -2.85 -24.14
C ILE A 45 -4.44 -3.65 -25.38
N GLY A 46 -5.01 -4.82 -25.63
CA GLY A 46 -4.64 -5.71 -26.74
C GLY A 46 -4.81 -5.10 -28.13
N HIS A 47 -5.52 -3.99 -28.26
CA HIS A 47 -5.70 -3.25 -29.50
C HIS A 47 -4.68 -2.10 -29.68
N SER A 48 -3.87 -1.78 -28.68
CA SER A 48 -2.84 -0.74 -28.78
C SER A 48 -1.53 -1.34 -29.27
N LYS A 49 -1.22 -1.16 -30.54
CA LYS A 49 0.04 -1.61 -31.16
C LYS A 49 1.30 -0.97 -30.56
N ASN A 50 1.17 0.11 -29.82
CA ASN A 50 2.27 0.91 -29.22
C ASN A 50 2.15 1.05 -27.70
N GLY A 51 1.34 0.23 -27.03
CA GLY A 51 1.24 0.25 -25.58
C GLY A 51 2.51 -0.30 -24.93
N PRO A 52 2.88 0.20 -23.73
CA PRO A 52 4.01 -0.36 -23.00
C PRO A 52 3.73 -1.84 -22.67
N GLY A 53 4.75 -2.67 -22.86
CA GLY A 53 4.69 -4.08 -22.45
C GLY A 53 4.63 -4.16 -20.92
N TYR A 54 3.45 -4.48 -20.37
CA TYR A 54 3.31 -4.75 -18.95
C TYR A 54 3.51 -6.23 -18.66
N ARG A 55 4.16 -6.51 -17.53
CA ARG A 55 4.21 -7.84 -16.93
C ARG A 55 3.04 -7.97 -15.96
N TYR A 56 2.46 -9.16 -15.92
CA TYR A 56 1.38 -9.49 -15.01
C TYR A 56 1.83 -10.63 -14.10
N LEU A 57 1.73 -10.41 -12.80
CA LEU A 57 2.01 -11.43 -11.80
C LEU A 57 0.74 -11.70 -10.99
N ALA A 58 0.60 -12.92 -10.54
CA ALA A 58 -0.38 -13.29 -9.53
C ALA A 58 0.33 -13.65 -8.23
N THR A 59 -0.27 -13.31 -7.12
CA THR A 59 0.08 -13.88 -5.82
C THR A 59 -1.08 -14.71 -5.31
N ARG A 60 -0.79 -15.86 -4.70
CA ARG A 60 -1.79 -16.70 -4.05
C ARG A 60 -1.39 -17.05 -2.63
N GLU A 61 -2.37 -17.17 -1.77
CA GLU A 61 -2.24 -17.58 -0.39
C GLU A 61 -3.28 -18.64 -0.09
N LEU A 62 -2.86 -19.79 0.42
CA LEU A 62 -3.77 -20.88 0.77
C LEU A 62 -4.71 -20.44 1.89
N MET A 63 -6.01 -20.61 1.64
CA MET A 63 -7.01 -20.36 2.66
C MET A 63 -7.14 -21.59 3.54
N GLN A 64 -6.83 -21.45 4.82
CA GLN A 64 -7.19 -22.48 5.79
C GLN A 64 -8.72 -22.53 5.89
N GLU A 65 -9.31 -23.67 5.57
CA GLU A 65 -10.72 -23.90 5.84
C GLU A 65 -10.94 -23.83 7.36
N GLN A 66 -11.58 -22.74 7.81
CA GLN A 66 -12.16 -22.77 9.13
C GLN A 66 -13.24 -23.84 9.11
N LEU A 67 -13.07 -24.88 9.94
CA LEU A 67 -14.09 -25.89 10.20
C LEU A 67 -15.42 -25.18 10.51
N THR A 68 -16.31 -25.18 9.51
CA THR A 68 -17.65 -24.66 9.68
C THR A 68 -18.42 -25.75 10.40
N LEU A 69 -18.99 -25.43 11.56
CA LEU A 69 -19.96 -26.29 12.24
C LEU A 69 -21.06 -26.68 11.22
N ALA A 70 -21.31 -27.98 11.11
CA ALA A 70 -22.33 -28.53 10.21
C ALA A 70 -23.66 -27.79 10.45
N GLY A 71 -24.19 -27.12 9.40
CA GLY A 71 -25.46 -26.38 9.44
C GLY A 71 -25.38 -24.88 9.20
N MET A 72 -24.21 -24.27 9.12
CA MET A 72 -24.07 -22.86 8.70
C MET A 72 -23.76 -22.79 7.19
N GLY A 73 -24.70 -22.22 6.46
CA GLY A 73 -24.81 -22.17 5.01
C GLY A 73 -23.57 -21.80 4.21
N GLU A 74 -23.56 -22.32 3.00
CA GLU A 74 -22.47 -22.41 2.03
C GLU A 74 -22.07 -21.10 1.33
N ASP A 75 -22.67 -19.96 1.60
CA ASP A 75 -22.36 -18.71 0.89
C ASP A 75 -21.57 -17.71 1.74
N LYS A 76 -20.32 -18.08 2.10
CA LYS A 76 -19.40 -17.08 2.64
C LYS A 76 -18.92 -16.14 1.53
N GLN A 77 -19.52 -14.96 1.45
CA GLN A 77 -19.02 -13.88 0.61
C GLN A 77 -17.75 -13.31 1.23
N TYR A 78 -16.60 -13.58 0.60
CA TYR A 78 -15.32 -13.03 1.04
C TYR A 78 -15.15 -11.60 0.53
N SER A 79 -14.60 -10.72 1.38
CA SER A 79 -14.30 -9.32 1.02
C SER A 79 -13.10 -9.17 0.07
N PHE A 80 -12.46 -10.27 -0.30
CA PHE A 80 -11.29 -10.32 -1.18
C PHE A 80 -11.45 -11.40 -2.26
N PRO A 81 -10.74 -11.28 -3.39
CA PRO A 81 -10.82 -12.25 -4.48
C PRO A 81 -10.35 -13.63 -4.05
N THR A 82 -11.20 -14.62 -4.24
CA THR A 82 -10.87 -16.02 -4.01
C THR A 82 -11.01 -16.83 -5.28
N MET A 83 -10.30 -17.94 -5.36
CA MET A 83 -10.29 -18.83 -6.49
C MET A 83 -10.09 -20.28 -6.04
N PRO A 84 -10.95 -21.23 -6.47
CA PRO A 84 -10.66 -22.64 -6.30
C PRO A 84 -9.56 -23.05 -7.29
N MET A 85 -8.57 -23.78 -6.83
CA MET A 85 -7.54 -24.39 -7.65
C MET A 85 -7.35 -25.82 -7.14
N GLU A 86 -7.64 -26.81 -8.00
CA GLU A 86 -7.68 -28.22 -7.63
C GLU A 86 -8.59 -28.51 -6.42
N LYS A 87 -8.02 -28.96 -5.30
CA LYS A 87 -8.73 -29.29 -4.05
C LYS A 87 -8.75 -28.15 -3.02
N ASN A 88 -8.04 -27.05 -3.32
CA ASN A 88 -7.82 -25.97 -2.37
C ASN A 88 -8.47 -24.67 -2.84
N ARG A 89 -8.77 -23.78 -1.89
CA ARG A 89 -9.20 -22.41 -2.17
C ARG A 89 -8.06 -21.45 -1.83
N TYR A 90 -7.78 -20.55 -2.75
CA TYR A 90 -6.74 -19.57 -2.59
C TYR A 90 -7.30 -18.14 -2.62
N LYS A 91 -6.72 -17.28 -1.82
CA LYS A 91 -6.83 -15.84 -1.94
C LYS A 91 -5.88 -15.39 -3.02
N VAL A 92 -6.36 -14.74 -4.07
CA VAL A 92 -5.57 -14.39 -5.24
C VAL A 92 -5.57 -12.88 -5.48
N PHE A 93 -4.39 -12.31 -5.72
CA PHE A 93 -4.22 -10.92 -6.14
C PHE A 93 -3.42 -10.86 -7.44
N GLY A 94 -3.76 -9.89 -8.29
CA GLY A 94 -3.02 -9.56 -9.49
C GLY A 94 -2.14 -8.35 -9.28
N ILE A 95 -0.95 -8.37 -9.87
CA ILE A 95 0.01 -7.28 -9.92
C ILE A 95 0.29 -6.98 -11.38
N VAL A 96 0.26 -5.71 -11.76
CA VAL A 96 0.70 -5.23 -13.07
C VAL A 96 1.91 -4.32 -12.87
N THR A 97 2.94 -4.50 -13.68
CA THR A 97 4.19 -3.76 -13.55
C THR A 97 4.90 -3.61 -14.90
N ASN A 98 5.70 -2.56 -15.01
CA ASN A 98 6.69 -2.36 -16.06
C ASN A 98 8.14 -2.55 -15.56
N MET A 99 8.32 -3.01 -14.34
CA MET A 99 9.63 -3.26 -13.73
C MET A 99 10.17 -4.63 -14.13
N ASP A 100 11.46 -4.73 -14.42
CA ASP A 100 12.16 -5.96 -14.79
C ASP A 100 12.69 -6.74 -13.56
N TRP A 101 12.25 -6.38 -12.37
CA TRP A 101 12.70 -7.01 -11.13
C TRP A 101 12.23 -8.45 -11.04
N GLU A 102 12.98 -9.26 -10.29
CA GLU A 102 12.57 -10.61 -9.93
C GLU A 102 11.25 -10.58 -9.14
N GLY A 103 10.37 -11.56 -9.38
CA GLY A 103 9.00 -11.50 -8.89
C GLY A 103 8.89 -11.47 -7.38
N ASN A 104 9.73 -12.22 -6.64
CA ASN A 104 9.75 -12.17 -5.18
C ASN A 104 10.16 -10.78 -4.66
N GLU A 105 11.17 -10.17 -5.29
CA GLU A 105 11.63 -8.82 -4.92
C GLU A 105 10.53 -7.78 -5.16
N LEU A 106 9.85 -7.88 -6.31
CA LEU A 106 8.72 -7.02 -6.66
C LEU A 106 7.57 -7.14 -5.67
N VAL A 107 7.19 -8.37 -5.30
CA VAL A 107 6.13 -8.63 -4.32
C VAL A 107 6.51 -8.09 -2.96
N GLN A 108 7.74 -8.28 -2.52
CA GLN A 108 8.22 -7.71 -1.25
C GLN A 108 8.22 -6.18 -1.26
N TRP A 109 8.65 -5.58 -2.36
CA TRP A 109 8.62 -4.11 -2.51
C TRP A 109 7.19 -3.57 -2.41
N LEU A 110 6.25 -4.23 -3.09
CA LEU A 110 4.84 -3.87 -3.02
C LEU A 110 4.28 -3.96 -1.59
N TYR A 111 4.64 -5.01 -0.85
CA TYR A 111 4.21 -5.18 0.55
C TYR A 111 4.83 -4.15 1.51
N LYS A 112 6.06 -3.70 1.26
CA LYS A 112 6.67 -2.60 2.04
C LYS A 112 5.90 -1.28 1.90
N ARG A 113 5.17 -1.12 0.81
CA ARG A 113 4.31 0.04 0.56
C ARG A 113 2.96 -0.04 1.31
N CYS A 114 2.54 -1.23 1.69
CA CYS A 114 1.29 -1.47 2.42
C CYS A 114 1.32 -0.72 3.77
N GLY A 115 0.25 -0.02 4.08
CA GLY A 115 0.14 0.81 5.30
C GLY A 115 0.75 2.22 5.19
N LYS A 116 1.62 2.51 4.22
CA LYS A 116 2.23 3.84 4.10
C LYS A 116 1.26 4.91 3.59
N SER A 117 0.34 4.53 2.72
CA SER A 117 -0.74 5.40 2.26
C SER A 117 -1.71 5.72 3.39
N GLU A 118 -2.10 4.69 4.15
CA GLU A 118 -2.99 4.82 5.30
C GLU A 118 -2.37 5.67 6.40
N GLU A 119 -1.06 5.51 6.65
CA GLU A 119 -0.32 6.37 7.58
C GLU A 119 -0.35 7.84 7.14
N ALA A 120 -0.10 8.13 5.86
CA ALA A 120 -0.18 9.48 5.32
C ALA A 120 -1.60 10.06 5.45
N HIS A 121 -2.63 9.29 5.13
CA HIS A 121 -4.02 9.69 5.31
C HIS A 121 -4.37 9.94 6.78
N SER A 122 -3.88 9.13 7.71
CA SER A 122 -4.08 9.35 9.15
C SER A 122 -3.44 10.67 9.60
N VAL A 123 -2.20 10.95 9.16
CA VAL A 123 -1.54 12.24 9.46
C VAL A 123 -2.31 13.41 8.91
N MET A 124 -2.78 13.32 7.65
CA MET A 124 -3.59 14.40 7.05
C MET A 124 -4.91 14.63 7.79
N LYS A 125 -5.60 13.57 8.18
CA LYS A 125 -6.89 13.68 8.89
C LYS A 125 -6.75 14.14 10.33
N GLU A 126 -5.78 13.63 11.05
CA GLU A 126 -5.67 13.81 12.49
C GLU A 126 -4.73 14.96 12.89
N ASP A 127 -3.55 15.05 12.24
CA ASP A 127 -2.52 16.02 12.62
C ASP A 127 -2.71 17.37 11.89
N LEU A 128 -3.27 17.33 10.67
CA LEU A 128 -3.49 18.50 9.79
C LEU A 128 -4.97 18.92 9.65
N ALA A 129 -5.85 18.33 10.46
CA ALA A 129 -7.29 18.63 10.47
C ALA A 129 -8.03 18.37 9.16
N GLY A 130 -7.52 17.52 8.27
CA GLY A 130 -8.16 17.17 6.99
C GLY A 130 -9.45 16.37 7.13
N GLY A 131 -9.78 15.89 8.33
CA GLY A 131 -11.07 15.26 8.63
C GLY A 131 -12.22 16.26 8.83
N LYS A 132 -11.92 17.57 8.95
CA LYS A 132 -12.90 18.64 9.12
C LYS A 132 -12.60 19.74 8.10
N LEU A 133 -13.42 19.80 7.07
CA LEU A 133 -13.29 20.82 6.05
C LEU A 133 -13.79 22.17 6.58
N PRO A 134 -13.11 23.29 6.28
CA PRO A 134 -13.40 24.60 6.86
C PRO A 134 -14.66 25.28 6.30
N SER A 135 -15.16 24.82 5.14
CA SER A 135 -16.23 25.49 4.42
C SER A 135 -17.22 24.49 3.78
N ASN A 136 -18.38 25.00 3.40
CA ASN A 136 -19.34 24.27 2.54
C ASN A 136 -19.03 24.46 1.04
N ASN A 137 -18.04 25.27 0.69
CA ASN A 137 -17.65 25.55 -0.70
C ASN A 137 -16.55 24.59 -1.15
N PHE A 138 -16.76 23.96 -2.29
CA PHE A 138 -15.80 23.00 -2.85
C PHE A 138 -14.44 23.64 -3.16
N GLY A 139 -14.41 24.83 -3.73
CA GLY A 139 -13.16 25.52 -4.09
C GLY A 139 -12.30 25.87 -2.88
N GLU A 140 -12.91 26.34 -1.80
CA GLU A 140 -12.22 26.64 -0.55
C GLU A 140 -11.68 25.37 0.12
N ASN A 141 -12.46 24.30 0.12
CA ASN A 141 -12.04 23.00 0.62
C ASN A 141 -10.90 22.38 -0.21
N ALA A 142 -10.93 22.56 -1.52
CA ALA A 142 -9.85 22.13 -2.41
C ALA A 142 -8.56 22.92 -2.11
N ALA A 143 -8.63 24.23 -1.95
CA ALA A 143 -7.48 25.06 -1.57
C ALA A 143 -6.91 24.62 -0.20
N TRP A 144 -7.77 24.39 0.78
CA TRP A 144 -7.38 23.88 2.09
C TRP A 144 -6.65 22.54 1.98
N TRP A 145 -7.15 21.62 1.17
CA TRP A 145 -6.55 20.31 0.95
C TRP A 145 -5.14 20.42 0.35
N TRP A 146 -4.94 21.29 -0.64
CA TRP A 146 -3.64 21.52 -1.24
C TRP A 146 -2.64 22.14 -0.26
N ILE A 147 -3.09 23.05 0.61
CA ILE A 147 -2.26 23.61 1.67
C ILE A 147 -1.82 22.53 2.66
N MET A 148 -2.70 21.60 3.01
CA MET A 148 -2.35 20.46 3.88
C MET A 148 -1.30 19.54 3.22
N ILE A 149 -1.42 19.25 1.92
CA ILE A 149 -0.44 18.46 1.18
C ILE A 149 0.92 19.17 1.18
N LEU A 150 0.93 20.49 0.97
CA LEU A 150 2.15 21.28 1.04
C LEU A 150 2.78 21.22 2.43
N ALA A 151 2.00 21.40 3.49
CA ALA A 151 2.46 21.31 4.87
C ALA A 151 3.02 19.92 5.21
N LEU A 152 2.38 18.84 4.73
CA LEU A 152 2.87 17.47 4.88
C LEU A 152 4.24 17.27 4.22
N ASN A 153 4.39 17.77 2.99
CA ASN A 153 5.64 17.66 2.24
C ASN A 153 6.78 18.49 2.87
N LEU A 154 6.49 19.71 3.31
CA LEU A 154 7.45 20.56 4.03
C LEU A 154 7.90 19.91 5.34
N ASN A 155 6.96 19.32 6.10
CA ASN A 155 7.29 18.58 7.31
C ASN A 155 8.18 17.35 7.01
N ALA A 156 7.91 16.62 5.94
CA ALA A 156 8.73 15.48 5.52
C ALA A 156 10.14 15.92 5.10
N ALA A 157 10.24 17.02 4.36
CA ALA A 157 11.52 17.62 3.97
C ALA A 157 12.31 18.10 5.20
N MET A 158 11.68 18.82 6.12
CA MET A 158 12.30 19.29 7.35
C MET A 158 12.86 18.14 8.20
N LYS A 159 12.11 17.05 8.36
CA LYS A 159 12.58 15.86 9.08
C LYS A 159 13.84 15.26 8.46
N ARG A 160 13.87 15.17 7.13
CA ARG A 160 14.97 14.51 6.40
C ARG A 160 16.20 15.38 6.25
N LEU A 161 16.02 16.67 5.99
CA LEU A 161 17.10 17.58 5.64
C LEU A 161 17.67 18.33 6.85
N VAL A 162 16.86 18.58 7.87
CA VAL A 162 17.23 19.43 9.01
C VAL A 162 17.29 18.67 10.32
N LEU A 163 16.24 17.92 10.67
CA LEU A 163 16.11 17.30 11.99
C LEU A 163 16.83 15.94 12.11
N GLY A 164 17.06 15.26 10.99
CA GLY A 164 17.79 13.99 10.93
C GLY A 164 16.93 12.74 11.14
N GLN A 165 17.57 11.57 11.05
CA GLN A 165 16.93 10.26 10.94
C GLN A 165 16.01 9.90 12.12
N SER A 166 16.34 10.33 13.34
CA SER A 166 15.53 10.06 14.54
C SER A 166 14.16 10.74 14.51
N TRP A 167 13.97 11.74 13.65
CA TRP A 167 12.73 12.48 13.49
C TRP A 167 11.81 11.94 12.40
N ILE A 168 12.35 11.15 11.46
CA ILE A 168 11.57 10.61 10.34
C ILE A 168 10.33 9.84 10.82
N PRO A 169 10.39 8.91 11.79
CA PRO A 169 9.23 8.17 12.25
C PRO A 169 8.30 8.96 13.18
N LYS A 170 8.72 10.15 13.67
CA LYS A 170 7.90 10.93 14.61
C LYS A 170 6.72 11.57 13.91
N ARG A 171 5.55 11.55 14.55
CA ARG A 171 4.35 12.23 14.05
C ARG A 171 4.50 13.75 14.16
N MET A 172 3.75 14.49 13.34
CA MET A 172 3.74 15.94 13.33
C MET A 172 3.37 16.54 14.69
N LYS A 173 2.49 15.87 15.44
CA LYS A 173 2.13 16.22 16.81
C LYS A 173 3.34 16.27 17.74
N ALA A 174 4.27 15.32 17.63
CA ALA A 174 5.49 15.30 18.43
C ALA A 174 6.40 16.51 18.11
N ILE A 175 6.51 16.86 16.82
CA ILE A 175 7.28 18.03 16.37
C ILE A 175 6.68 19.33 16.95
N ARG A 176 5.35 19.46 16.88
CA ARG A 176 4.65 20.60 17.45
C ARG A 176 4.98 20.78 18.93
N PHE A 177 4.90 19.74 19.72
CA PHE A 177 5.16 19.83 21.16
C PHE A 177 6.63 20.02 21.52
N THR A 178 7.55 19.49 20.71
CA THR A 178 8.97 19.52 21.04
C THR A 178 9.70 20.74 20.46
N LEU A 179 9.25 21.26 19.31
CA LEU A 179 9.96 22.33 18.60
C LEU A 179 9.17 23.63 18.46
N ILE A 180 7.84 23.55 18.42
CA ILE A 180 6.98 24.72 18.12
C ILE A 180 6.37 25.27 19.41
N ASN A 181 5.78 24.43 20.24
CA ASN A 181 5.12 24.86 21.48
C ASN A 181 6.11 24.95 22.64
N LEU A 182 7.24 25.60 22.42
CA LEU A 182 8.21 25.89 23.48
C LEU A 182 7.82 27.20 24.17
N SER A 183 8.01 27.24 25.50
CA SER A 183 7.91 28.47 26.25
C SER A 183 9.02 29.42 25.81
N ALA A 184 8.68 30.59 25.36
CA ALA A 184 9.63 31.61 24.96
C ALA A 184 9.40 32.89 25.76
N GLN A 185 10.48 33.54 26.16
CA GLN A 185 10.44 34.87 26.74
C GLN A 185 10.77 35.87 25.64
N VAL A 186 9.87 36.80 25.40
CA VAL A 186 10.13 37.93 24.50
C VAL A 186 11.05 38.91 25.24
N MET A 187 12.25 39.09 24.73
CA MET A 187 13.18 40.12 25.22
C MET A 187 13.13 41.30 24.25
N ASP A 188 12.62 42.44 24.73
CA ASP A 188 12.71 43.71 24.02
C ASP A 188 14.14 44.26 24.24
N HIS A 189 14.96 44.21 23.18
CA HIS A 189 16.22 44.93 23.18
C HIS A 189 15.92 46.38 22.78
N ALA A 190 15.98 47.27 23.75
CA ALA A 190 15.99 48.70 23.46
C ALA A 190 17.20 48.98 22.56
N ARG A 191 16.96 49.40 21.31
CA ARG A 191 17.99 49.99 20.47
C ARG A 191 18.23 51.42 21.00
N HIS A 192 19.40 51.63 21.57
CA HIS A 192 19.94 52.97 21.73
C HIS A 192 20.49 53.48 20.40
#